data_2dcd688278ac13f5b60bc944cb9c56c5
#
_entry.id   2dcd688278ac13f5b60bc944cb9c56c5
#
_cell.length_a   1.000
_cell.length_b   1.000
_cell.length_c   1.000
_cell.angle_alpha   90.00
_cell.angle_beta   90.00
_cell.angle_gamma   90.00
#
_symmetry.space_group_name_H-M   'P 1'
#
loop_
_entity.id
_entity.type
_entity.pdbx_description
1 polymer ?
#
loop_
_entity_poly.entity_id
_entity_poly.type
_entity_poly.pdbx_seq_one_letter_code
_entity_poly.pdbx_strand_id
1 'polypeptide(L)'
;MSSSFITNKEKFLSDIINGILPKTNAVDILVGYFYFSGYVQLSDNLKNKQIRILVGLDVDLQISGHICEVEAIRKRLISRGAVKEEYYEQLVKLINESDFLDTAEKQEQFKMFYGKVLDGTLEIRKTLEPCHSKMYLFAYNDLVNEGGELP
;
A
#
# COMPACT_ATOMS: atom_id res chain seq x y z
N MET A 1 -28.62 -13.56 -11.80
CA MET A 1 -27.54 -14.24 -11.07
C MET A 1 -26.34 -13.29 -11.04
N SER A 2 -25.86 -12.96 -9.88
CA SER A 2 -24.61 -12.19 -9.77
C SER A 2 -23.47 -13.08 -10.25
N SER A 3 -22.76 -12.66 -11.30
CA SER A 3 -21.56 -13.36 -11.76
C SER A 3 -20.49 -13.29 -10.66
N SER A 4 -20.05 -14.44 -10.17
CA SER A 4 -18.95 -14.56 -9.20
C SER A 4 -17.56 -14.22 -9.81
N PHE A 5 -17.51 -14.00 -11.12
CA PHE A 5 -16.27 -13.75 -11.85
C PHE A 5 -16.12 -12.28 -12.23
N ILE A 6 -14.93 -11.74 -12.02
CA ILE A 6 -14.54 -10.40 -12.42
C ILE A 6 -13.81 -10.52 -13.75
N THR A 7 -14.37 -9.94 -14.81
CA THR A 7 -13.87 -10.10 -16.19
C THR A 7 -13.13 -8.86 -16.72
N ASN A 8 -13.00 -7.78 -15.96
CA ASN A 8 -12.44 -6.48 -16.38
C ASN A 8 -13.13 -5.83 -17.61
N LYS A 9 -14.33 -6.29 -17.94
CA LYS A 9 -15.17 -5.67 -19.00
C LYS A 9 -16.25 -4.78 -18.40
N GLU A 10 -16.94 -5.26 -17.39
CA GLU A 10 -18.06 -4.57 -16.73
C GLU A 10 -17.74 -4.18 -15.28
N LYS A 11 -16.81 -4.87 -14.63
CA LYS A 11 -16.37 -4.62 -13.25
C LYS A 11 -14.87 -4.70 -13.16
N PHE A 12 -14.25 -3.64 -12.67
CA PHE A 12 -12.82 -3.64 -12.36
C PHE A 12 -12.59 -4.16 -10.94
N LEU A 13 -11.47 -4.87 -10.75
CA LEU A 13 -11.08 -5.38 -9.42
C LEU A 13 -10.91 -4.22 -8.42
N SER A 14 -10.39 -3.07 -8.87
CA SER A 14 -10.25 -1.86 -8.06
C SER A 14 -11.58 -1.38 -7.48
N ASP A 15 -12.67 -1.43 -8.26
CA ASP A 15 -14.00 -0.99 -7.80
C ASP A 15 -14.53 -1.91 -6.69
N ILE A 16 -14.31 -3.21 -6.82
CA ILE A 16 -14.71 -4.20 -5.81
C ILE A 16 -13.91 -4.01 -4.53
N ILE A 17 -12.59 -3.88 -4.64
CA ILE A 17 -11.72 -3.66 -3.48
C ILE A 17 -12.08 -2.33 -2.80
N ASN A 18 -12.29 -1.26 -3.56
CA ASN A 18 -12.72 0.04 -3.02
C ASN A 18 -14.09 -0.01 -2.33
N GLY A 19 -14.97 -0.91 -2.74
CA GLY A 19 -16.25 -1.15 -2.07
C GLY A 19 -16.12 -1.87 -0.73
N ILE A 20 -15.08 -2.71 -0.55
CA ILE A 20 -14.82 -3.47 0.67
C ILE A 20 -14.00 -2.64 1.68
N LEU A 21 -12.99 -1.92 1.23
CA LEU A 21 -12.03 -1.21 2.07
C LEU A 21 -12.67 -0.29 3.13
N PRO A 22 -13.75 0.47 2.87
CA PRO A 22 -14.36 1.32 3.91
C PRO A 22 -14.82 0.56 5.16
N LYS A 23 -15.09 -0.73 5.04
CA LYS A 23 -15.55 -1.61 6.13
C LYS A 23 -14.42 -2.35 6.86
N THR A 24 -13.17 -2.06 6.53
CA THR A 24 -11.99 -2.81 7.01
C THR A 24 -11.01 -1.91 7.76
N ASN A 25 -10.25 -2.48 8.68
CA ASN A 25 -9.16 -1.83 9.41
C ASN A 25 -7.79 -2.14 8.80
N ALA A 26 -7.64 -3.32 8.24
CA ALA A 26 -6.38 -3.78 7.67
C ALA A 26 -6.59 -4.59 6.40
N VAL A 27 -5.57 -4.61 5.54
CA VAL A 27 -5.53 -5.42 4.34
C VAL A 27 -4.15 -6.04 4.14
N ASP A 28 -4.15 -7.34 3.84
CA ASP A 28 -2.96 -8.07 3.41
C ASP A 28 -3.09 -8.41 1.93
N ILE A 29 -2.07 -8.10 1.17
CA ILE A 29 -2.05 -8.25 -0.29
C ILE A 29 -0.89 -9.15 -0.68
N LEU A 30 -1.17 -10.24 -1.38
CA LEU A 30 -0.17 -11.03 -2.08
C LEU A 30 -0.33 -10.79 -3.58
N VAL A 31 0.74 -10.36 -4.23
CA VAL A 31 0.77 -10.12 -5.68
C VAL A 31 2.08 -10.64 -6.28
N GLY A 32 2.07 -11.06 -7.53
CA GLY A 32 3.28 -11.42 -8.24
C GLY A 32 4.17 -10.20 -8.48
N TYR A 33 3.61 -9.14 -9.03
CA TYR A 33 4.27 -7.86 -9.27
C TYR A 33 3.56 -6.73 -8.54
N PHE A 34 4.32 -5.86 -7.89
CA PHE A 34 3.78 -4.65 -7.30
C PHE A 34 4.09 -3.45 -8.19
N TYR A 35 3.03 -2.77 -8.65
CA TYR A 35 3.11 -1.51 -9.37
C TYR A 35 2.46 -0.40 -8.55
N PHE A 36 3.15 0.73 -8.43
CA PHE A 36 2.62 1.88 -7.69
C PHE A 36 1.30 2.40 -8.26
N SER A 37 1.13 2.35 -9.58
CA SER A 37 -0.12 2.73 -10.25
C SER A 37 -1.34 1.93 -9.76
N GLY A 38 -1.16 0.66 -9.39
CA GLY A 38 -2.21 -0.14 -8.76
C GLY A 38 -2.55 0.32 -7.35
N TYR A 39 -1.54 0.69 -6.55
CA TYR A 39 -1.74 1.26 -5.22
C TYR A 39 -2.51 2.57 -5.27
N VAL A 40 -2.16 3.45 -6.21
CA VAL A 40 -2.81 4.77 -6.38
C VAL A 40 -4.31 4.66 -6.55
N GLN A 41 -4.80 3.66 -7.29
CA GLN A 41 -6.23 3.42 -7.48
C GLN A 41 -6.99 3.07 -6.18
N LEU A 42 -6.30 2.63 -5.15
CA LEU A 42 -6.86 2.25 -3.85
C LEU A 42 -6.51 3.25 -2.75
N SER A 43 -5.61 4.20 -3.02
CA SER A 43 -4.92 5.03 -2.03
C SER A 43 -5.88 5.80 -1.10
N ASP A 44 -6.98 6.34 -1.61
CA ASP A 44 -7.95 7.10 -0.82
C ASP A 44 -8.60 6.25 0.29
N ASN A 45 -8.90 5.00 0.00
CA ASN A 45 -9.47 4.07 0.96
C ASN A 45 -8.43 3.37 1.85
N LEU A 46 -7.15 3.53 1.54
CA LEU A 46 -6.03 2.94 2.29
C LEU A 46 -5.41 3.90 3.33
N LYS A 47 -5.78 5.18 3.34
CA LYS A 47 -5.15 6.24 4.16
C LYS A 47 -4.98 5.86 5.63
N ASN A 48 -6.03 5.36 6.27
CA ASN A 48 -6.06 5.08 7.72
C ASN A 48 -6.02 3.58 8.04
N LYS A 49 -5.40 2.77 7.19
CA LYS A 49 -5.38 1.31 7.34
C LYS A 49 -3.98 0.77 7.53
N GLN A 50 -3.92 -0.34 8.25
CA GLN A 50 -2.71 -1.17 8.29
C GLN A 50 -2.64 -1.98 6.98
N ILE A 51 -1.50 -1.93 6.30
CA ILE A 51 -1.31 -2.57 5.00
C ILE A 51 -0.06 -3.42 5.03
N ARG A 52 -0.18 -4.69 4.61
CA ARG A 52 0.98 -5.55 4.36
C ARG A 52 0.92 -6.07 2.93
N ILE A 53 2.00 -5.87 2.19
CA ILE A 53 2.13 -6.31 0.81
C ILE A 53 3.27 -7.32 0.71
N LEU A 54 2.95 -8.51 0.25
CA LEU A 54 3.92 -9.55 -0.06
C LEU A 54 4.04 -9.69 -1.58
N VAL A 55 5.24 -9.46 -2.11
CA VAL A 55 5.51 -9.47 -3.55
C VAL A 55 6.24 -10.75 -3.92
N GLY A 56 5.67 -11.52 -4.83
CA GLY A 56 6.18 -12.84 -5.21
C GLY A 56 7.27 -12.81 -6.27
N LEU A 57 7.30 -11.82 -7.15
CA LEU A 57 8.25 -11.73 -8.26
C LEU A 57 9.06 -10.45 -8.19
N ASP A 58 8.47 -9.30 -8.46
CA ASP A 58 9.20 -8.04 -8.45
C ASP A 58 8.36 -6.83 -8.07
N VAL A 59 9.06 -5.80 -7.57
CA VAL A 59 8.51 -4.47 -7.26
C VAL A 59 8.94 -3.54 -8.39
N ASP A 60 8.10 -2.59 -8.73
CA ASP A 60 8.42 -1.51 -9.66
C ASP A 60 9.80 -0.91 -9.31
N LEU A 61 10.71 -0.94 -10.28
CA LEU A 61 12.13 -0.57 -10.10
C LEU A 61 12.30 0.86 -9.58
N GLN A 62 11.41 1.77 -9.99
CA GLN A 62 11.46 3.17 -9.56
C GLN A 62 11.11 3.32 -8.08
N ILE A 63 10.31 2.41 -7.54
CA ILE A 63 9.86 2.44 -6.15
C ILE A 63 10.76 1.59 -5.25
N SER A 64 11.29 0.49 -5.75
CA SER A 64 12.07 -0.46 -4.92
C SER A 64 13.29 0.20 -4.26
N GLY A 65 14.01 1.04 -4.99
CA GLY A 65 15.12 1.83 -4.47
C GLY A 65 14.68 2.77 -3.34
N HIS A 66 13.61 3.52 -3.58
CA HIS A 66 13.06 4.47 -2.60
C HIS A 66 12.49 3.78 -1.35
N ILE A 67 11.85 2.62 -1.49
CA ILE A 67 11.37 1.83 -0.33
C ILE A 67 12.56 1.46 0.57
N CYS A 68 13.65 0.95 -0.01
CA CYS A 68 14.85 0.60 0.75
C CYS A 68 15.45 1.82 1.47
N GLU A 69 15.48 2.98 0.82
CA GLU A 69 15.97 4.23 1.41
C GLU A 69 15.07 4.69 2.57
N VAL A 70 13.75 4.65 2.39
CA VAL A 70 12.78 5.02 3.43
C VAL A 70 12.88 4.08 4.63
N GLU A 71 13.01 2.78 4.41
CA GLU A 71 13.19 1.80 5.49
C GLU A 71 14.53 2.01 6.22
N ALA A 72 15.60 2.34 5.51
CA ALA A 72 16.89 2.66 6.11
C ALA A 72 16.82 3.93 6.96
N ILE A 73 16.13 4.96 6.49
CA ILE A 73 15.86 6.20 7.25
C ILE A 73 15.07 5.86 8.51
N ARG A 74 13.98 5.10 8.39
CA ARG A 74 13.15 4.67 9.53
C ARG A 74 13.97 3.97 10.60
N LYS A 75 14.75 2.95 10.23
CA LYS A 75 15.60 2.19 11.18
C LYS A 75 16.58 3.10 11.89
N ARG A 76 17.24 4.01 11.18
CA ARG A 76 18.21 4.95 11.73
C ARG A 76 17.57 5.94 12.71
N LEU A 77 16.38 6.46 12.37
CA LEU A 77 15.69 7.46 13.20
C LEU A 77 15.07 6.82 14.46
N ILE A 78 14.52 5.62 14.35
CA ILE A 78 14.03 4.84 15.52
C ILE A 78 15.18 4.61 16.51
N SER A 79 16.36 4.22 16.03
CA SER A 79 17.53 3.98 16.90
C SER A 79 18.05 5.23 17.62
N ARG A 80 17.73 6.43 17.11
CA ARG A 80 18.11 7.72 17.69
C ARG A 80 17.02 8.36 18.55
N GLY A 81 15.82 7.74 18.65
CA GLY A 81 14.68 8.33 19.35
C GLY A 81 14.16 9.62 18.65
N ALA A 82 14.31 9.71 17.33
CA ALA A 82 13.91 10.88 16.57
C ALA A 82 12.40 11.13 16.59
N VAL A 83 12.02 12.41 16.53
CA VAL A 83 10.63 12.86 16.50
C VAL A 83 10.03 12.78 15.09
N LYS A 84 8.71 12.82 15.01
CA LYS A 84 7.94 12.65 13.77
C LYS A 84 8.29 13.69 12.70
N GLU A 85 8.63 14.89 13.08
CA GLU A 85 9.03 15.99 12.20
C GLU A 85 10.27 15.66 11.38
N GLU A 86 11.28 15.03 11.99
CA GLU A 86 12.50 14.61 11.28
C GLU A 86 12.22 13.57 10.20
N TYR A 87 11.27 12.67 10.45
CA TYR A 87 10.81 11.72 9.42
C TYR A 87 10.24 12.45 8.21
N TYR A 88 9.42 13.46 8.47
CA TYR A 88 8.76 14.23 7.44
C TYR A 88 9.73 15.01 6.57
N GLU A 89 10.72 15.65 7.18
CA GLU A 89 11.79 16.40 6.46
C GLU A 89 12.58 15.47 5.54
N GLN A 90 12.98 14.29 6.02
CA GLN A 90 13.70 13.29 5.22
C GLN A 90 12.86 12.77 4.05
N LEU A 91 11.57 12.56 4.27
CA LEU A 91 10.63 12.13 3.23
C LEU A 91 10.47 13.22 2.15
N VAL A 92 10.28 14.48 2.55
CA VAL A 92 10.15 15.61 1.62
C VAL A 92 11.42 15.77 0.78
N LYS A 93 12.60 15.62 1.40
CA LYS A 93 13.87 15.64 0.67
C LYS A 93 13.95 14.54 -0.38
N LEU A 94 13.61 13.31 -0.02
CA LEU A 94 13.59 12.15 -0.94
C LEU A 94 12.67 12.40 -2.13
N ILE A 95 11.48 12.94 -1.90
CA ILE A 95 10.50 13.26 -2.94
C ILE A 95 11.02 14.35 -3.88
N ASN A 96 11.62 15.40 -3.34
CA ASN A 96 12.14 16.52 -4.13
C ASN A 96 13.37 16.14 -4.98
N GLU A 97 14.12 15.14 -4.57
CA GLU A 97 15.27 14.61 -5.31
C GLU A 97 14.89 13.58 -6.37
N SER A 98 13.60 13.21 -6.49
CA SER A 98 13.12 12.19 -7.42
C SER A 98 12.62 12.79 -8.74
N ASP A 99 13.27 12.42 -9.85
CA ASP A 99 12.86 12.82 -11.22
C ASP A 99 11.55 12.17 -11.69
N PHE A 100 11.06 11.16 -10.95
CA PHE A 100 9.84 10.43 -11.30
C PHE A 100 8.55 11.20 -11.00
N LEU A 101 8.62 12.22 -10.14
CA LEU A 101 7.47 12.93 -9.59
C LEU A 101 7.26 14.26 -10.32
N ASP A 102 6.79 14.19 -11.56
CA ASP A 102 6.61 15.32 -12.46
C ASP A 102 5.31 16.12 -12.23
N THR A 103 4.37 15.62 -11.44
CA THR A 103 3.12 16.30 -11.12
C THR A 103 2.87 16.43 -9.61
N ALA A 104 2.17 17.50 -9.20
CA ALA A 104 1.81 17.72 -7.81
C ALA A 104 0.94 16.57 -7.24
N GLU A 105 0.07 15.99 -8.07
CA GLU A 105 -0.77 14.86 -7.68
C GLU A 105 0.06 13.62 -7.39
N LYS A 106 0.99 13.26 -8.26
CA LYS A 106 1.92 12.13 -8.04
C LYS A 106 2.76 12.37 -6.78
N GLN A 107 3.29 13.57 -6.60
CA GLN A 107 4.06 13.92 -5.40
C GLN A 107 3.26 13.69 -4.12
N GLU A 108 2.00 14.09 -4.07
CA GLU A 108 1.14 13.90 -2.90
C GLU A 108 0.83 12.42 -2.64
N GLN A 109 0.55 11.66 -3.68
CA GLN A 109 0.30 10.22 -3.58
C GLN A 109 1.54 9.45 -3.09
N PHE A 110 2.72 9.80 -3.59
CA PHE A 110 3.98 9.24 -3.13
C PHE A 110 4.28 9.61 -1.68
N LYS A 111 4.07 10.86 -1.32
CA LYS A 111 4.26 11.34 0.05
C LYS A 111 3.39 10.57 1.04
N MET A 112 2.14 10.29 0.69
CA MET A 112 1.26 9.47 1.51
C MET A 112 1.76 8.02 1.61
N PHE A 113 2.16 7.43 0.49
CA PHE A 113 2.67 6.07 0.43
C PHE A 113 3.93 5.89 1.30
N TYR A 114 4.94 6.73 1.08
CA TYR A 114 6.18 6.66 1.86
C TYR A 114 5.99 7.07 3.32
N GLY A 115 5.06 7.98 3.61
CA GLY A 115 4.67 8.29 4.98
C GLY A 115 4.19 7.05 5.72
N LYS A 116 3.38 6.22 5.08
CA LYS A 116 2.92 4.94 5.64
C LYS A 116 4.05 3.91 5.78
N VAL A 117 5.02 3.89 4.88
CA VAL A 117 6.22 3.05 5.03
C VAL A 117 7.07 3.54 6.21
N LEU A 118 7.25 4.85 6.36
CA LEU A 118 8.01 5.44 7.47
C LEU A 118 7.37 5.18 8.83
N ASP A 119 6.06 5.34 8.96
CA ASP A 119 5.35 5.15 10.23
C ASP A 119 5.07 3.67 10.54
N GLY A 120 5.33 2.77 9.56
CA GLY A 120 5.15 1.33 9.69
C GLY A 120 3.72 0.85 9.51
N THR A 121 2.81 1.70 9.05
CA THR A 121 1.43 1.29 8.70
C THR A 121 1.34 0.63 7.33
N LEU A 122 2.41 0.68 6.53
CA LEU A 122 2.56 -0.05 5.29
C LEU A 122 3.90 -0.80 5.31
N GLU A 123 3.83 -2.13 5.16
CA GLU A 123 5.00 -2.99 4.99
C GLU A 123 4.98 -3.62 3.60
N ILE A 124 6.13 -3.62 2.91
CA ILE A 124 6.33 -4.37 1.67
C ILE A 124 7.46 -5.36 1.89
N ARG A 125 7.21 -6.63 1.58
CA ARG A 125 8.19 -7.71 1.65
C ARG A 125 8.18 -8.51 0.36
N LYS A 126 9.31 -9.12 0.04
CA LYS A 126 9.44 -10.06 -1.07
C LYS A 126 9.43 -11.49 -0.53
N THR A 127 8.80 -12.42 -1.25
CA THR A 127 8.85 -13.85 -0.93
C THR A 127 10.27 -14.40 -1.14
N LEU A 128 10.63 -15.44 -0.41
CA LEU A 128 11.92 -16.13 -0.61
C LEU A 128 11.93 -16.90 -1.94
N GLU A 129 10.81 -17.56 -2.26
CA GLU A 129 10.61 -18.28 -3.50
C GLU A 129 9.71 -17.47 -4.45
N PRO A 130 9.94 -17.51 -5.77
CA PRO A 130 9.08 -16.85 -6.75
C PRO A 130 7.63 -17.32 -6.62
N CYS A 131 6.68 -16.38 -6.54
CA CYS A 131 5.27 -16.67 -6.41
C CYS A 131 4.45 -15.73 -7.29
N HIS A 132 3.62 -16.28 -8.17
CA HIS A 132 2.73 -15.49 -9.06
C HIS A 132 1.28 -15.46 -8.58
N SER A 133 1.00 -15.91 -7.38
CA SER A 133 -0.34 -15.86 -6.78
C SER A 133 -0.79 -14.42 -6.52
N LYS A 134 -2.10 -14.24 -6.49
CA LYS A 134 -2.76 -12.98 -6.14
C LYS A 134 -3.83 -13.27 -5.09
N MET A 135 -3.74 -12.60 -3.96
CA MET A 135 -4.69 -12.77 -2.85
C MET A 135 -4.85 -11.44 -2.11
N TYR A 136 -6.07 -11.18 -1.68
CA TYR A 136 -6.42 -10.02 -0.85
C TYR A 136 -7.17 -10.52 0.38
N LEU A 137 -6.64 -10.23 1.57
CA LEU A 137 -7.25 -10.56 2.85
C LEU A 137 -7.67 -9.27 3.54
N PHE A 138 -8.93 -9.18 3.93
CA PHE A 138 -9.51 -7.99 4.54
C PHE A 138 -9.86 -8.28 6.00
N ALA A 139 -9.34 -7.48 6.93
CA ALA A 139 -9.74 -7.51 8.33
C ALA A 139 -10.87 -6.49 8.54
N TYR A 140 -12.08 -6.98 8.75
CA TYR A 140 -13.27 -6.16 8.97
C TYR A 140 -13.25 -5.51 10.35
N ASN A 141 -13.94 -4.37 10.48
CA ASN A 141 -14.17 -3.71 11.75
C ASN A 141 -15.06 -4.58 12.66
N ASP A 142 -14.78 -4.64 13.95
CA ASP A 142 -15.51 -5.47 14.93
C ASP A 142 -17.02 -5.18 14.98
N LEU A 143 -17.46 -4.01 14.51
CA LEU A 143 -18.87 -3.61 14.45
C LEU A 143 -19.71 -4.34 13.39
N VAL A 144 -19.11 -5.15 12.53
CA VAL A 144 -19.84 -5.88 11.48
C VAL A 144 -20.30 -7.27 11.94
N ASN A 145 -19.94 -7.70 13.16
CA ASN A 145 -20.31 -9.02 13.70
C ASN A 145 -21.73 -9.13 14.26
N GLU A 146 -22.54 -8.08 14.19
CA GLU A 146 -23.97 -8.14 14.52
C GLU A 146 -24.82 -8.35 13.25
N GLY A 147 -24.84 -9.60 12.76
CA GLY A 147 -25.98 -10.11 11.95
C GLY A 147 -25.94 -9.84 10.46
N GLY A 148 -24.80 -9.60 9.82
CA GLY A 148 -24.72 -9.48 8.36
C GLY A 148 -24.14 -10.73 7.71
N GLU A 149 -24.90 -11.42 6.86
CA GLU A 149 -24.36 -12.40 5.93
C GLU A 149 -23.26 -11.76 5.07
N LEU A 150 -22.13 -12.46 4.93
CA LEU A 150 -21.06 -12.07 4.01
C LEU A 150 -21.62 -12.04 2.58
N PRO A 151 -21.28 -11.02 1.78
CA PRO A 151 -21.69 -10.96 0.39
C PRO A 151 -21.12 -12.07 -0.47
#